data_93120e80083ceb29d3cf6afe72ff351a
#
_entry.id   93120e80083ceb29d3cf6afe72ff351a
#
_cell.length_a   1.000
_cell.length_b   1.000
_cell.length_c   1.000
_cell.angle_alpha   90.00
_cell.angle_beta   90.00
_cell.angle_gamma   90.00
#
_symmetry.space_group_name_H-M   'P 1'
#
loop_
_entity.id
_entity.type
_entity.pdbx_description
1 polymer ?
#
loop_
_entity_poly.entity_id
_entity_poly.type
_entity_poly.pdbx_seq_one_letter_code
_entity_poly.pdbx_strand_id
1 'polypeptide(L)'
;MFKNIYIPVDNSDYSNACVDLALEFAKGSETTITASHVYAAKMHDVRFRQMESGLPEEYQDEEELEKQRNIHDQLITKGMEVISDSYLDVPKDKCEEMGIPFVGKSLEGRNWTELVRDIKESPYDLVMIGALGLG
;
A
#
# COMPACT_ATOMS: atom_id res chain seq x y z
N MET A 1 -10.06 -14.72 -21.46
CA MET A 1 -8.80 -14.56 -20.72
C MET A 1 -8.71 -13.17 -20.13
N PHE A 2 -8.23 -13.06 -18.89
CA PHE A 2 -8.11 -11.77 -18.22
C PHE A 2 -6.91 -11.00 -18.75
N LYS A 3 -7.08 -9.71 -19.02
CA LYS A 3 -6.01 -8.82 -19.48
C LYS A 3 -5.36 -8.07 -18.33
N ASN A 4 -6.13 -7.70 -17.31
CA ASN A 4 -5.67 -6.94 -16.15
C ASN A 4 -6.22 -7.55 -14.88
N ILE A 5 -5.36 -8.17 -14.10
CA ILE A 5 -5.71 -8.73 -12.79
C ILE A 5 -5.23 -7.79 -11.70
N TYR A 6 -6.12 -7.45 -10.77
CA TYR A 6 -5.85 -6.55 -9.67
C TYR A 6 -5.83 -7.29 -8.35
N ILE A 7 -4.77 -7.08 -7.55
CA ILE A 7 -4.58 -7.77 -6.28
C ILE A 7 -4.18 -6.76 -5.20
N PRO A 8 -5.07 -6.42 -4.27
CA PRO A 8 -4.66 -5.72 -3.05
C PRO A 8 -3.81 -6.65 -2.19
N VAL A 9 -2.65 -6.19 -1.74
CA VAL A 9 -1.71 -7.00 -0.95
C VAL A 9 -1.40 -6.34 0.39
N ASP A 10 -1.19 -7.15 1.42
CA ASP A 10 -0.78 -6.72 2.74
C ASP A 10 0.32 -7.61 3.34
N ASN A 11 0.95 -8.40 2.48
CA ASN A 11 1.96 -9.40 2.83
C ASN A 11 1.44 -10.50 3.78
N SER A 12 0.13 -10.70 3.85
CA SER A 12 -0.46 -11.85 4.53
C SER A 12 -0.33 -13.11 3.66
N ASP A 13 -0.45 -14.28 4.29
CA ASP A 13 -0.45 -15.56 3.57
C ASP A 13 -1.60 -15.62 2.55
N TYR A 14 -2.75 -15.01 2.89
CA TYR A 14 -3.92 -14.98 2.02
C TYR A 14 -3.68 -14.11 0.78
N SER A 15 -3.08 -12.93 0.94
CA SER A 15 -2.78 -12.07 -0.21
C SER A 15 -1.67 -12.69 -1.07
N ASN A 16 -0.68 -13.31 -0.45
CA ASN A 16 0.38 -13.99 -1.19
C ASN A 16 -0.15 -15.21 -1.98
N ALA A 17 -1.13 -15.92 -1.40
CA ALA A 17 -1.82 -17.00 -2.13
C ALA A 17 -2.59 -16.46 -3.35
N CYS A 18 -3.20 -15.28 -3.23
CA CYS A 18 -3.84 -14.62 -4.37
C CYS A 18 -2.82 -14.29 -5.47
N VAL A 19 -1.64 -13.81 -5.10
CA VAL A 19 -0.58 -13.55 -6.07
C VAL A 19 -0.19 -14.83 -6.80
N ASP A 20 0.03 -15.91 -6.10
CA ASP A 20 0.41 -17.19 -6.70
C ASP A 20 -0.68 -17.72 -7.66
N LEU A 21 -1.94 -17.58 -7.28
CA LEU A 21 -3.06 -17.98 -8.14
C LEU A 21 -3.17 -17.10 -9.38
N ALA A 22 -2.97 -15.77 -9.23
CA ALA A 22 -2.98 -14.84 -10.35
C ALA A 22 -1.86 -15.16 -11.36
N LEU A 23 -0.69 -15.56 -10.90
CA LEU A 23 0.40 -15.98 -11.76
C LEU A 23 0.01 -17.19 -12.60
N GLU A 24 -0.72 -18.14 -12.03
CA GLU A 24 -1.24 -19.29 -12.78
C GLU A 24 -2.24 -18.85 -13.86
N PHE A 25 -3.13 -17.91 -13.57
CA PHE A 25 -4.06 -17.37 -14.55
C PHE A 25 -3.36 -16.58 -15.66
N ALA A 26 -2.27 -15.89 -15.34
CA ALA A 26 -1.52 -15.07 -16.29
C ALA A 26 -0.56 -15.89 -17.16
N LYS A 27 -0.24 -17.09 -16.74
CA LYS A 27 0.74 -17.94 -17.41
C LYS A 27 0.33 -18.27 -18.84
N GLY A 28 1.22 -17.95 -19.78
CA GLY A 28 0.98 -18.23 -21.20
C GLY A 28 -0.01 -17.30 -21.87
N SER A 29 -0.36 -16.19 -21.27
CA SER A 29 -1.27 -15.18 -21.84
C SER A 29 -0.71 -13.76 -21.69
N GLU A 30 -1.30 -12.81 -22.41
CA GLU A 30 -0.94 -11.39 -22.33
C GLU A 30 -1.69 -10.72 -21.18
N THR A 31 -1.33 -11.05 -19.96
CA THR A 31 -1.99 -10.54 -18.76
C THR A 31 -1.04 -9.65 -17.99
N THR A 32 -1.52 -8.47 -17.58
CA THR A 32 -0.83 -7.59 -16.66
C THR A 32 -1.37 -7.79 -15.25
N ILE A 33 -0.49 -7.93 -14.27
CA ILE A 33 -0.87 -7.99 -12.86
C ILE A 33 -0.59 -6.66 -12.23
N THR A 34 -1.61 -6.06 -11.61
CA THR A 34 -1.50 -4.84 -10.83
C THR A 34 -1.72 -5.19 -9.36
N ALA A 35 -0.73 -4.92 -8.53
CA ALA A 35 -0.87 -5.07 -7.08
C ALA A 35 -0.88 -3.70 -6.42
N SER A 36 -1.67 -3.57 -5.35
CA SER A 36 -1.74 -2.33 -4.58
C SER A 36 -1.59 -2.60 -3.09
N HIS A 37 -1.08 -1.62 -2.38
CA HIS A 37 -1.08 -1.58 -0.93
C HIS A 37 -1.46 -0.19 -0.48
N VAL A 38 -2.31 -0.09 0.54
CA VAL A 38 -2.78 1.18 1.09
C VAL A 38 -2.16 1.40 2.46
N TYR A 39 -1.66 2.60 2.69
CA TYR A 39 -1.14 3.01 3.99
C TYR A 39 -1.74 4.35 4.41
N ALA A 40 -1.88 4.56 5.72
CA ALA A 40 -2.62 5.69 6.27
C ALA A 40 -1.68 6.73 6.91
N ALA A 41 -0.81 7.36 6.11
CA ALA A 41 0.14 8.36 6.61
C ALA A 41 -0.53 9.63 7.11
N LYS A 42 -1.53 10.14 6.39
CA LYS A 42 -2.23 11.37 6.79
C LYS A 42 -3.00 11.22 8.10
N MET A 43 -3.51 10.04 8.38
CA MET A 43 -4.17 9.78 9.67
C MET A 43 -3.18 9.84 10.82
N HIS A 44 -1.96 9.36 10.61
CA HIS A 44 -0.88 9.50 11.59
C HIS A 44 -0.52 10.95 11.82
N ASP A 45 -0.44 11.75 10.75
CA ASP A 45 -0.18 13.18 10.82
C ASP A 45 -1.22 13.91 11.67
N VAL A 46 -2.49 13.64 11.45
CA VAL A 46 -3.58 14.25 12.20
C VAL A 46 -3.45 13.91 13.70
N ARG A 47 -3.23 12.63 14.01
CA ARG A 47 -3.05 12.20 15.41
C ARG A 47 -1.82 12.81 16.05
N PHE A 48 -0.72 12.90 15.33
CA PHE A 48 0.52 13.50 15.79
C PHE A 48 0.30 14.98 16.15
N ARG A 49 -0.39 15.74 15.29
CA ARG A 49 -0.71 17.14 15.53
C ARG A 49 -1.66 17.33 16.71
N GLN A 50 -2.61 16.43 16.90
CA GLN A 50 -3.47 16.43 18.07
C GLN A 50 -2.68 16.24 19.37
N MET A 51 -1.66 15.38 19.33
CA MET A 51 -0.77 15.16 20.47
C MET A 51 0.09 16.37 20.78
N GLU A 52 0.46 17.18 19.79
CA GLU A 52 1.22 18.41 19.98
C GLU A 52 0.54 19.37 20.95
N SER A 53 -0.78 19.48 20.88
CA SER A 53 -1.54 20.38 21.76
C SER A 53 -1.48 19.99 23.25
N GLY A 54 -1.13 18.75 23.55
CA GLY A 54 -0.94 18.23 24.90
C GLY A 54 0.47 18.37 25.46
N LEU A 55 1.41 18.91 24.69
CA LEU A 55 2.77 19.11 25.15
C LEU A 55 2.86 20.19 26.22
N PRO A 56 3.79 20.09 27.20
CA PRO A 56 4.07 21.17 28.12
C PRO A 56 4.41 22.47 27.39
N GLU A 57 4.08 23.60 28.00
CA GLU A 57 4.24 24.91 27.38
C GLU A 57 5.65 25.18 26.87
N GLU A 58 6.68 24.67 27.56
CA GLU A 58 8.07 24.80 27.17
C GLU A 58 8.40 24.13 25.83
N TYR A 59 7.57 23.19 25.36
CA TYR A 59 7.73 22.50 24.07
C TYR A 59 6.77 23.01 23.01
N GLN A 60 6.00 24.06 23.29
CA GLN A 60 5.01 24.60 22.36
C GLN A 60 5.55 25.68 21.42
N ASP A 61 6.84 25.99 21.47
CA ASP A 61 7.40 26.98 20.55
C ASP A 61 7.49 26.40 19.13
N GLU A 62 7.40 27.28 18.15
CA GLU A 62 7.34 26.89 16.74
C GLU A 62 8.58 26.13 16.25
N GLU A 63 9.75 26.49 16.75
CA GLU A 63 11.01 25.81 16.38
C GLU A 63 11.02 24.35 16.85
N GLU A 64 10.60 24.08 18.10
CA GLU A 64 10.52 22.73 18.65
C GLU A 64 9.44 21.89 17.94
N LEU A 65 8.29 22.49 17.63
CA LEU A 65 7.21 21.81 16.92
C LEU A 65 7.64 21.43 15.51
N GLU A 66 8.30 22.33 14.80
CA GLU A 66 8.81 22.08 13.45
C GLU A 66 9.84 20.92 13.45
N LYS A 67 10.73 20.94 14.42
CA LYS A 67 11.72 19.88 14.60
C LYS A 67 11.07 18.51 14.81
N GLN A 68 10.05 18.44 15.67
CA GLN A 68 9.32 17.20 15.94
C GLN A 68 8.53 16.72 14.71
N ARG A 69 7.93 17.64 13.95
CA ARG A 69 7.22 17.32 12.70
C ARG A 69 8.15 16.75 11.66
N ASN A 70 9.36 17.30 11.54
CA ASN A 70 10.37 16.78 10.61
C ASN A 70 10.82 15.37 10.98
N ILE A 71 10.99 15.10 12.27
CA ILE A 71 11.33 13.75 12.75
C ILE A 71 10.20 12.78 12.43
N HIS A 72 8.96 13.17 12.70
CA HIS A 72 7.78 12.36 12.37
C HIS A 72 7.72 12.03 10.88
N ASP A 73 7.86 13.04 10.02
CA ASP A 73 7.79 12.86 8.57
C ASP A 73 8.88 11.91 8.06
N GLN A 74 10.09 12.01 8.58
CA GLN A 74 11.19 11.18 8.13
C GLN A 74 11.13 9.75 8.67
N LEU A 75 10.77 9.58 9.93
CA LEU A 75 10.82 8.26 10.59
C LEU A 75 9.50 7.49 10.49
N ILE A 76 8.37 8.17 10.46
CA ILE A 76 7.06 7.51 10.46
C ILE A 76 6.46 7.49 9.06
N THR A 77 6.23 8.65 8.46
CA THR A 77 5.56 8.73 7.16
C THR A 77 6.38 8.04 6.06
N LYS A 78 7.66 8.34 5.98
CA LYS A 78 8.55 7.67 5.00
C LYS A 78 8.76 6.20 5.33
N GLY A 79 8.80 5.85 6.61
CA GLY A 79 8.86 4.46 7.04
C GLY A 79 7.65 3.65 6.57
N MET A 80 6.45 4.21 6.68
CA MET A 80 5.23 3.57 6.20
C MET A 80 5.26 3.38 4.68
N GLU A 81 5.74 4.38 3.94
CA GLU A 81 5.89 4.30 2.49
C GLU A 81 6.87 3.20 2.09
N VAL A 82 8.02 3.12 2.75
CA VAL A 82 9.02 2.07 2.51
C VAL A 82 8.46 0.69 2.78
N ILE A 83 7.71 0.51 3.86
CA ILE A 83 7.06 -0.77 4.17
C ILE A 83 6.04 -1.12 3.09
N SER A 84 5.23 -0.15 2.67
CA SER A 84 4.25 -0.34 1.60
C SER A 84 4.93 -0.79 0.30
N ASP A 85 6.00 -0.13 -0.09
CA ASP A 85 6.77 -0.48 -1.28
C ASP A 85 7.38 -1.89 -1.16
N SER A 86 7.85 -2.26 0.04
CA SER A 86 8.42 -3.60 0.28
C SER A 86 7.38 -4.71 0.11
N TYR A 87 6.13 -4.46 0.47
CA TYR A 87 5.04 -5.43 0.26
C TYR A 87 4.76 -5.64 -1.23
N LEU A 88 4.94 -4.60 -2.04
CA LEU A 88 4.75 -4.68 -3.50
C LEU A 88 5.92 -5.37 -4.20
N ASP A 89 7.10 -5.38 -3.60
CA ASP A 89 8.27 -6.06 -4.17
C ASP A 89 8.07 -7.58 -4.27
N VAL A 90 7.31 -8.17 -3.37
CA VAL A 90 7.05 -9.62 -3.38
C VAL A 90 6.33 -10.04 -4.67
N PRO A 91 5.15 -9.50 -5.02
CA PRO A 91 4.51 -9.86 -6.28
C PRO A 91 5.29 -9.38 -7.50
N LYS A 92 5.99 -8.26 -7.41
CA LYS A 92 6.83 -7.74 -8.49
C LYS A 92 7.91 -8.74 -8.89
N ASP A 93 8.65 -9.23 -7.91
CA ASP A 93 9.75 -10.18 -8.14
C ASP A 93 9.22 -11.49 -8.75
N LYS A 94 8.08 -11.98 -8.27
CA LYS A 94 7.44 -13.19 -8.82
C LYS A 94 7.01 -12.99 -10.27
N CYS A 95 6.46 -11.82 -10.60
CA CYS A 95 6.08 -11.50 -11.97
C CYS A 95 7.30 -11.39 -12.88
N GLU A 96 8.37 -10.77 -12.43
CA GLU A 96 9.61 -10.63 -13.19
C GLU A 96 10.22 -11.99 -13.52
N GLU A 97 10.23 -12.92 -12.57
CA GLU A 97 10.74 -14.29 -12.78
C GLU A 97 9.96 -15.03 -13.88
N MET A 98 8.68 -14.75 -14.03
CA MET A 98 7.80 -15.40 -15.00
C MET A 98 7.61 -14.60 -16.28
N GLY A 99 8.23 -13.44 -16.39
CA GLY A 99 8.07 -12.57 -17.57
C GLY A 99 6.68 -11.96 -17.70
N ILE A 100 5.96 -11.78 -16.58
CA ILE A 100 4.61 -11.21 -16.56
C ILE A 100 4.71 -9.70 -16.29
N PRO A 101 4.06 -8.84 -17.11
CA PRO A 101 4.03 -7.40 -16.85
C PRO A 101 3.39 -7.09 -15.50
N PHE A 102 4.03 -6.21 -14.73
CA PHE A 102 3.61 -5.88 -13.38
C PHE A 102 3.50 -4.37 -13.18
N VAL A 103 2.44 -3.93 -12.49
CA VAL A 103 2.25 -2.55 -12.04
C VAL A 103 2.04 -2.57 -10.53
N GLY A 104 2.87 -1.85 -9.79
CA GLY A 104 2.72 -1.68 -8.35
C GLY A 104 2.14 -0.32 -8.01
N LYS A 105 1.17 -0.26 -7.12
CA LYS A 105 0.55 0.98 -6.65
C LYS A 105 0.59 1.06 -5.14
N SER A 106 1.34 2.03 -4.62
CA SER A 106 1.34 2.37 -3.20
C SER A 106 0.37 3.53 -3.01
N LEU A 107 -0.73 3.29 -2.31
CA LEU A 107 -1.83 4.24 -2.16
C LEU A 107 -1.87 4.77 -0.73
N GLU A 108 -1.98 6.09 -0.60
CA GLU A 108 -2.12 6.74 0.72
C GLU A 108 -3.60 7.05 0.98
N GLY A 109 -4.10 6.67 2.16
CA GLY A 109 -5.46 6.93 2.57
C GLY A 109 -6.04 5.84 3.45
N ARG A 110 -7.37 5.77 3.48
CA ARG A 110 -8.09 4.71 4.19
C ARG A 110 -8.13 3.45 3.34
N ASN A 111 -7.78 2.34 3.95
CA ASN A 111 -7.53 1.08 3.28
C ASN A 111 -8.56 0.76 2.17
N TRP A 112 -9.75 0.36 2.53
CA TRP A 112 -10.68 -0.11 1.51
C TRP A 112 -11.33 1.02 0.68
N THR A 113 -11.36 2.25 1.19
CA THR A 113 -11.84 3.41 0.44
C THR A 113 -10.97 3.67 -0.79
N GLU A 114 -9.65 3.65 -0.62
CA GLU A 114 -8.70 3.85 -1.71
C GLU A 114 -8.71 2.67 -2.69
N LEU A 115 -8.87 1.44 -2.18
CA LEU A 115 -8.98 0.26 -3.04
C LEU A 115 -10.22 0.33 -3.94
N VAL A 116 -11.38 0.67 -3.37
CA VAL A 116 -12.62 0.79 -4.14
C VAL A 116 -12.50 1.91 -5.18
N ARG A 117 -11.90 3.04 -4.81
CA ARG A 117 -11.67 4.14 -5.76
C ARG A 117 -10.82 3.68 -6.93
N ASP A 118 -9.70 3.02 -6.67
CA ASP A 118 -8.79 2.53 -7.71
C ASP A 118 -9.47 1.51 -8.62
N ILE A 119 -10.24 0.59 -8.05
CA ILE A 119 -10.99 -0.40 -8.82
C ILE A 119 -12.00 0.28 -9.76
N LYS A 120 -12.66 1.34 -9.31
CA LYS A 120 -13.65 2.06 -10.13
C LYS A 120 -13.01 2.89 -11.23
N GLU A 121 -11.82 3.41 -11.00
CA GLU A 121 -11.13 4.32 -11.93
C GLU A 121 -10.28 3.61 -12.98
N SER A 122 -10.06 2.32 -12.82
CA SER A 122 -9.13 1.56 -13.68
C SER A 122 -9.81 0.34 -14.31
N PRO A 123 -9.41 -0.02 -15.53
CA PRO A 123 -10.09 -1.09 -16.29
C PRO A 123 -9.56 -2.48 -15.89
N TYR A 124 -9.82 -2.95 -14.70
CA TYR A 124 -9.47 -4.30 -14.27
C TYR A 124 -10.53 -5.31 -14.67
N ASP A 125 -10.11 -6.46 -15.17
CA ASP A 125 -10.99 -7.57 -15.57
C ASP A 125 -11.32 -8.50 -14.42
N LEU A 126 -10.41 -8.59 -13.44
CA LEU A 126 -10.52 -9.49 -12.31
C LEU A 126 -9.88 -8.84 -11.08
N VAL A 127 -10.56 -8.93 -9.96
CA VAL A 127 -10.03 -8.52 -8.65
C VAL A 127 -9.93 -9.76 -7.77
N MET A 128 -8.73 -10.02 -7.24
CA MET A 128 -8.47 -11.14 -6.34
C MET A 128 -8.07 -10.62 -4.97
N ILE A 129 -8.82 -10.97 -3.97
CA ILE A 129 -8.64 -10.49 -2.58
C ILE A 129 -8.49 -11.68 -1.65
N GLY A 130 -7.55 -11.60 -0.72
CA GLY A 130 -7.41 -12.58 0.35
C GLY A 130 -8.63 -12.55 1.28
N ALA A 131 -9.04 -13.72 1.75
CA ALA A 131 -10.20 -13.85 2.63
C ALA A 131 -10.01 -13.11 3.97
N LEU A 132 -8.77 -13.03 4.46
CA LEU A 132 -8.39 -12.33 5.68
C LEU A 132 -7.11 -11.55 5.40
N GLY A 133 -6.96 -10.40 6.04
CA GLY A 133 -5.73 -9.60 5.97
C GLY A 133 -5.03 -9.54 7.32
N LEU A 134 -4.02 -8.68 7.41
CA LEU A 134 -3.30 -8.44 8.67
C LEU A 134 -4.06 -7.50 9.62
N GLY A 135 -5.16 -6.99 9.18
CA GLY A 135 -6.00 -6.09 10.00
C GLY A 135 -6.22 -4.73 9.35
#